data_a58fe20b291a92f333931f4760e9c68f
#
_entry.id   a58fe20b291a92f333931f4760e9c68f
#
_cell.length_a   1.000
_cell.length_b   1.000
_cell.length_c   1.000
_cell.angle_alpha   90.00
_cell.angle_beta   90.00
_cell.angle_gamma   90.00
#
_symmetry.space_group_name_H-M   'P 1'
#
loop_
_entity.id
_entity.type
_entity.pdbx_description
1 polymer ?
#
loop_
_entity_poly.entity_id
_entity_poly.type
_entity_poly.pdbx_seq_one_letter_code
_entity_poly.pdbx_strand_id
1 'polypeptide(L)'
;MTDTLTSLPGLDATAPEPLPFAPGLHARAFVLRRTRGDVLVYAAPAMRELGAVSRWYLNHRHEAMFSADGVDAPLFLHEGDRTAVEPKLHVRGTFSRRHMLDEDLEVIPTPGHTPGATAYLWDSGEHRFLFTGDTIYLDDGEWVAAVLDSSDREAYIESLELIGGLDFDVLVPWVASAGQPYHAVTSAGGARRRIDAILERVRRGESR
;
A
#
# COMPACT_ATOMS: atom_id res chain seq x y z
N MET A 1 -10.42 20.23 14.48
CA MET A 1 -10.93 20.42 13.11
C MET A 1 -10.78 19.06 12.45
N THR A 2 -11.88 18.34 12.30
CA THR A 2 -11.90 17.03 11.65
C THR A 2 -11.55 17.21 10.17
N ASP A 3 -10.48 16.57 9.77
CA ASP A 3 -9.97 16.58 8.41
C ASP A 3 -11.04 15.94 7.48
N THR A 4 -11.77 16.78 6.75
CA THR A 4 -12.81 16.36 5.80
C THR A 4 -12.16 15.90 4.49
N LEU A 5 -11.10 15.12 4.58
CA LEU A 5 -10.60 14.35 3.46
C LEU A 5 -11.58 13.20 3.28
N THR A 6 -12.27 13.19 2.17
CA THR A 6 -13.40 12.36 1.78
C THR A 6 -13.24 10.92 2.27
N SER A 7 -14.00 10.54 3.30
CA SER A 7 -14.04 9.15 3.75
C SER A 7 -14.67 8.31 2.63
N LEU A 8 -13.97 7.29 2.20
CA LEU A 8 -14.52 6.33 1.23
C LEU A 8 -15.30 5.25 2.00
N PRO A 9 -16.50 4.88 1.56
CA PRO A 9 -17.29 3.84 2.23
C PRO A 9 -16.50 2.54 2.41
N GLY A 10 -16.55 1.99 3.62
CA GLY A 10 -15.87 0.74 3.95
C GLY A 10 -14.35 0.83 4.18
N LEU A 11 -13.74 2.01 4.06
CA LEU A 11 -12.32 2.23 4.29
C LEU A 11 -12.09 3.21 5.44
N ASP A 12 -11.54 2.73 6.56
CA ASP A 12 -11.10 3.57 7.66
C ASP A 12 -9.58 3.79 7.62
N ALA A 13 -9.13 4.97 8.01
CA ALA A 13 -7.71 5.34 7.98
C ALA A 13 -7.24 5.85 9.34
N THR A 14 -5.97 5.61 9.68
CA THR A 14 -5.32 6.25 10.83
C THR A 14 -5.16 7.76 10.61
N ALA A 15 -4.87 8.50 11.66
CA ALA A 15 -4.28 9.83 11.55
C ALA A 15 -2.99 9.77 10.69
N PRO A 16 -2.65 10.85 9.96
CA PRO A 16 -1.42 10.91 9.18
C PRO A 16 -0.19 10.96 10.10
N GLU A 17 0.83 10.17 9.79
CA GLU A 17 2.09 10.14 10.53
C GLU A 17 3.23 10.65 9.66
N PRO A 18 3.95 11.72 10.04
CA PRO A 18 5.10 12.22 9.31
C PRO A 18 6.21 11.17 9.18
N LEU A 19 6.78 11.02 8.00
CA LEU A 19 7.95 10.18 7.80
C LEU A 19 9.23 10.95 8.17
N PRO A 20 10.06 10.47 9.11
CA PRO A 20 11.22 11.21 9.61
C PRO A 20 12.32 11.41 8.56
N PHE A 21 12.37 10.55 7.55
CA PHE A 21 13.37 10.56 6.46
C PHE A 21 12.83 11.16 5.15
N ALA A 22 11.54 11.51 5.09
CA ALA A 22 10.89 12.08 3.91
C ALA A 22 9.99 13.27 4.32
N PRO A 23 10.58 14.45 4.61
CA PRO A 23 9.82 15.63 5.03
C PRO A 23 8.71 15.97 4.04
N GLY A 24 7.52 16.26 4.57
CA GLY A 24 6.33 16.56 3.75
C GLY A 24 5.53 15.34 3.32
N LEU A 25 6.00 14.12 3.58
CA LEU A 25 5.25 12.89 3.31
C LEU A 25 4.73 12.26 4.62
N HIS A 26 3.49 11.80 4.58
CA HIS A 26 2.80 11.18 5.72
C HIS A 26 2.35 9.77 5.37
N ALA A 27 2.61 8.83 6.28
CA ALA A 27 2.12 7.44 6.20
C ALA A 27 0.75 7.30 6.88
N ARG A 28 -0.04 6.33 6.42
CA ARG A 28 -1.27 5.88 7.06
C ARG A 28 -1.40 4.36 6.97
N ALA A 29 -2.15 3.78 7.91
CA ALA A 29 -2.66 2.42 7.80
C ALA A 29 -4.18 2.48 7.59
N PHE A 30 -4.74 1.44 7.02
CA PHE A 30 -6.14 1.38 6.61
C PHE A 30 -6.78 0.09 7.08
N VAL A 31 -8.06 0.18 7.51
CA VAL A 31 -8.90 -1.00 7.74
C VAL A 31 -9.94 -1.09 6.65
N LEU A 32 -9.95 -2.24 5.98
CA LEU A 32 -10.97 -2.65 5.04
C LEU A 32 -12.11 -3.29 5.83
N ARG A 33 -13.28 -2.65 5.82
CA ARG A 33 -14.49 -3.17 6.49
C ARG A 33 -15.17 -4.20 5.61
N ARG A 34 -14.97 -5.46 5.93
CA ARG A 34 -15.36 -6.60 5.09
C ARG A 34 -16.33 -7.52 5.84
N THR A 35 -17.25 -8.13 5.10
CA THR A 35 -18.22 -9.10 5.67
C THR A 35 -17.56 -10.38 6.20
N ARG A 36 -16.38 -10.74 5.69
CA ARG A 36 -15.59 -11.92 6.10
C ARG A 36 -14.53 -11.62 7.16
N GLY A 37 -14.64 -10.48 7.81
CA GLY A 37 -13.71 -9.99 8.82
C GLY A 37 -12.80 -8.89 8.28
N ASP A 38 -12.66 -7.85 9.09
CA ASP A 38 -11.89 -6.66 8.78
C ASP A 38 -10.40 -6.99 8.59
N VAL A 39 -9.77 -6.33 7.64
CA VAL A 39 -8.35 -6.49 7.32
C VAL A 39 -7.65 -5.15 7.47
N LEU A 40 -6.55 -5.15 8.22
CA LEU A 40 -5.63 -4.02 8.32
C LEU A 40 -4.58 -4.12 7.22
N VAL A 41 -4.38 -3.06 6.48
CA VAL A 41 -3.33 -2.92 5.45
C VAL A 41 -2.40 -1.78 5.84
N TYR A 42 -1.12 -2.01 5.68
CA TYR A 42 0.00 -1.15 6.06
C TYR A 42 0.23 -1.07 7.57
N ALA A 43 1.29 -0.34 7.95
CA ALA A 43 1.60 0.02 9.33
C ALA A 43 1.72 1.54 9.49
N ALA A 44 1.15 2.05 10.58
CA ALA A 44 1.32 3.43 11.02
C ALA A 44 1.04 3.49 12.53
N PRO A 45 1.48 4.50 13.27
CA PRO A 45 1.02 4.75 14.63
C PRO A 45 -0.50 4.84 14.71
N ALA A 46 -1.07 4.60 15.88
CA ALA A 46 -2.50 4.65 16.12
C ALA A 46 -3.36 3.58 15.40
N MET A 47 -2.78 2.55 14.79
CA MET A 47 -3.52 1.44 14.17
C MET A 47 -4.55 0.80 15.13
N ARG A 48 -4.22 0.70 16.43
CA ARG A 48 -5.13 0.19 17.47
C ARG A 48 -6.45 0.97 17.57
N GLU A 49 -6.47 2.24 17.17
CA GLU A 49 -7.66 3.11 17.23
C GLU A 49 -8.69 2.73 16.15
N LEU A 50 -8.27 1.99 15.13
CA LEU A 50 -9.14 1.49 14.08
C LEU A 50 -9.99 0.28 14.52
N GLY A 51 -9.78 -0.24 15.73
CA GLY A 51 -10.53 -1.35 16.30
C GLY A 51 -9.97 -2.73 15.96
N ALA A 52 -10.73 -3.77 16.32
CA ALA A 52 -10.31 -5.16 16.10
C ALA A 52 -10.36 -5.52 14.61
N VAL A 53 -9.33 -6.24 14.16
CA VAL A 53 -9.21 -6.76 12.79
C VAL A 53 -8.87 -8.25 12.82
N SER A 54 -9.25 -8.98 11.79
CA SER A 54 -9.02 -10.42 11.69
C SER A 54 -7.62 -10.77 11.18
N ARG A 55 -7.02 -9.89 10.38
CA ARG A 55 -5.70 -10.06 9.76
C ARG A 55 -5.05 -8.70 9.52
N TRP A 56 -3.72 -8.73 9.48
CA TRP A 56 -2.89 -7.57 9.15
C TRP A 56 -1.92 -7.93 8.04
N TYR A 57 -1.80 -7.05 7.03
CA TYR A 57 -0.92 -7.22 5.88
C TYR A 57 0.02 -6.02 5.73
N LEU A 58 1.32 -6.27 5.61
CA LEU A 58 2.29 -5.28 5.14
C LEU A 58 2.44 -5.37 3.63
N ASN A 59 2.59 -4.22 2.99
CA ASN A 59 2.98 -4.16 1.59
C ASN A 59 4.48 -4.43 1.43
N HIS A 60 5.32 -3.86 2.30
CA HIS A 60 6.77 -3.98 2.21
C HIS A 60 7.46 -3.79 3.57
N ARG A 61 8.75 -4.16 3.64
CA ARG A 61 9.53 -4.21 4.88
C ARG A 61 9.74 -2.86 5.58
N HIS A 62 9.69 -1.71 4.87
CA HIS A 62 9.96 -0.41 5.49
C HIS A 62 8.86 0.00 6.47
N GLU A 63 7.65 -0.49 6.30
CA GLU A 63 6.54 -0.28 7.22
C GLU A 63 6.83 -0.81 8.64
N ALA A 64 7.71 -1.82 8.77
CA ALA A 64 8.16 -2.34 10.06
C ALA A 64 9.04 -1.36 10.86
N MET A 65 9.12 -0.10 10.44
CA MET A 65 9.63 0.99 11.26
C MET A 65 8.64 1.39 12.36
N PHE A 66 7.35 1.13 12.18
CA PHE A 66 6.31 1.38 13.17
C PHE A 66 6.07 0.14 14.04
N SER A 67 5.82 0.36 15.33
CA SER A 67 5.51 -0.73 16.26
C SER A 67 4.09 -1.27 16.02
N ALA A 68 3.88 -2.52 16.44
CA ALA A 68 2.57 -3.17 16.42
C ALA A 68 1.79 -2.99 17.73
N ASP A 69 2.12 -1.99 18.54
CA ASP A 69 1.56 -1.82 19.89
C ASP A 69 0.03 -1.73 19.86
N GLY A 70 -0.60 -2.71 20.49
CA GLY A 70 -2.06 -2.80 20.60
C GLY A 70 -2.77 -3.34 19.35
N VAL A 71 -2.06 -3.89 18.38
CA VAL A 71 -2.64 -4.65 17.26
C VAL A 71 -2.62 -6.13 17.60
N ASP A 72 -3.76 -6.69 17.96
CA ASP A 72 -3.91 -8.13 18.21
C ASP A 72 -4.49 -8.83 16.97
N ALA A 73 -3.67 -8.90 15.93
CA ALA A 73 -4.04 -9.55 14.66
C ALA A 73 -2.82 -10.27 14.06
N PRO A 74 -3.02 -11.46 13.44
CA PRO A 74 -1.96 -12.18 12.78
C PRO A 74 -1.43 -11.38 11.57
N LEU A 75 -0.09 -11.13 11.57
CA LEU A 75 0.61 -10.41 10.52
C LEU A 75 1.04 -11.35 9.40
N PHE A 76 0.76 -10.94 8.17
CA PHE A 76 1.18 -11.59 6.93
C PHE A 76 1.92 -10.62 6.02
N LEU A 77 2.92 -11.13 5.29
CA LEU A 77 3.65 -10.38 4.27
C LEU A 77 4.30 -11.34 3.26
N HIS A 78 4.83 -10.79 2.18
CA HIS A 78 5.56 -11.59 1.21
C HIS A 78 6.87 -12.13 1.79
N GLU A 79 7.21 -13.39 1.48
CA GLU A 79 8.41 -14.06 2.03
C GLU A 79 9.71 -13.32 1.76
N GLY A 80 9.80 -12.58 0.64
CA GLY A 80 10.98 -11.79 0.26
C GLY A 80 11.36 -10.69 1.26
N ASP A 81 10.43 -10.24 2.10
CA ASP A 81 10.70 -9.22 3.13
C ASP A 81 10.72 -9.78 4.56
N ARG A 82 10.43 -11.08 4.74
CA ARG A 82 10.32 -11.73 6.05
C ARG A 82 11.53 -11.48 6.95
N THR A 83 12.73 -11.74 6.44
CA THR A 83 13.98 -11.63 7.23
C THR A 83 14.22 -10.21 7.75
N ALA A 84 13.75 -9.18 7.03
CA ALA A 84 13.89 -7.79 7.45
C ALA A 84 12.82 -7.36 8.47
N VAL A 85 11.65 -8.02 8.48
CA VAL A 85 10.51 -7.68 9.34
C VAL A 85 10.51 -8.44 10.66
N GLU A 86 10.84 -9.75 10.67
CA GLU A 86 10.80 -10.62 11.87
C GLU A 86 11.56 -10.11 13.10
N PRO A 87 12.70 -9.40 12.99
CA PRO A 87 13.36 -8.82 14.15
C PRO A 87 12.55 -7.73 14.87
N LYS A 88 11.53 -7.17 14.23
CA LYS A 88 10.75 -6.03 14.72
C LYS A 88 9.30 -6.38 15.01
N LEU A 89 8.70 -7.25 14.19
CA LEU A 89 7.29 -7.60 14.24
C LEU A 89 7.11 -9.12 14.20
N HIS A 90 6.14 -9.63 14.96
CA HIS A 90 5.84 -11.06 14.97
C HIS A 90 5.07 -11.47 13.70
N VAL A 91 5.76 -12.10 12.75
CA VAL A 91 5.17 -12.58 11.50
C VAL A 91 4.48 -13.91 11.72
N ARG A 92 3.16 -13.97 11.50
CA ARG A 92 2.35 -15.19 11.62
C ARG A 92 2.50 -16.10 10.41
N GLY A 93 2.61 -15.54 9.22
CA GLY A 93 2.76 -16.30 7.99
C GLY A 93 3.23 -15.46 6.81
N THR A 94 3.66 -16.15 5.75
CA THR A 94 4.11 -15.53 4.51
C THR A 94 3.42 -16.12 3.30
N PHE A 95 3.46 -15.39 2.20
CA PHE A 95 3.04 -15.84 0.87
C PHE A 95 4.14 -15.48 -0.15
N SER A 96 4.11 -16.11 -1.33
CA SER A 96 5.07 -15.85 -2.41
C SER A 96 4.42 -15.71 -3.79
N ARG A 97 3.10 -15.90 -3.86
CA ARG A 97 2.38 -15.93 -5.13
C ARG A 97 1.11 -15.10 -5.07
N ARG A 98 0.69 -14.60 -6.23
CA ARG A 98 -0.62 -13.99 -6.43
C ARG A 98 -1.73 -14.96 -6.04
N HIS A 99 -2.69 -14.53 -5.23
CA HIS A 99 -3.82 -15.33 -4.79
C HIS A 99 -4.97 -14.46 -4.29
N MET A 100 -6.15 -15.05 -4.28
CA MET A 100 -7.30 -14.45 -3.63
C MET A 100 -7.30 -14.78 -2.14
N LEU A 101 -7.49 -13.76 -1.32
CA LEU A 101 -7.92 -13.90 0.06
C LEU A 101 -9.44 -13.72 0.08
N ASP A 102 -10.16 -14.80 0.29
CA ASP A 102 -11.60 -14.83 0.11
C ASP A 102 -12.00 -14.48 -1.36
N GLU A 103 -13.15 -13.84 -1.60
CA GLU A 103 -13.67 -13.56 -2.94
C GLU A 103 -13.47 -12.11 -3.38
N ASP A 104 -13.08 -11.23 -2.42
CA ASP A 104 -13.10 -9.77 -2.59
C ASP A 104 -11.73 -9.10 -2.44
N LEU A 105 -10.70 -9.81 -1.96
CA LEU A 105 -9.36 -9.26 -1.76
C LEU A 105 -8.30 -10.10 -2.45
N GLU A 106 -7.61 -9.52 -3.41
CA GLU A 106 -6.51 -10.15 -4.12
C GLU A 106 -5.15 -9.66 -3.60
N VAL A 107 -4.25 -10.60 -3.33
CA VAL A 107 -2.86 -10.37 -2.93
C VAL A 107 -1.98 -10.51 -4.16
N ILE A 108 -1.28 -9.46 -4.54
CA ILE A 108 -0.55 -9.35 -5.82
C ILE A 108 0.90 -8.96 -5.53
N PRO A 109 1.87 -9.90 -5.52
CA PRO A 109 3.28 -9.55 -5.44
C PRO A 109 3.68 -8.56 -6.54
N THR A 110 4.33 -7.48 -6.12
CA THR A 110 4.81 -6.39 -6.99
C THR A 110 6.25 -6.02 -6.60
N PRO A 111 7.21 -6.97 -6.76
CA PRO A 111 8.59 -6.75 -6.36
C PRO A 111 9.21 -5.57 -7.12
N GLY A 112 10.27 -5.00 -6.55
CA GLY A 112 11.03 -3.90 -7.16
C GLY A 112 11.39 -2.85 -6.13
N HIS A 113 10.43 -2.17 -5.51
CA HIS A 113 10.71 -1.27 -4.37
C HIS A 113 11.44 -2.01 -3.25
N THR A 114 10.91 -3.16 -2.87
CA THR A 114 11.58 -4.20 -2.08
C THR A 114 11.36 -5.57 -2.73
N PRO A 115 12.12 -6.62 -2.37
CA PRO A 115 11.89 -7.97 -2.88
C PRO A 115 10.50 -8.52 -2.54
N GLY A 116 9.90 -8.07 -1.44
CA GLY A 116 8.60 -8.52 -0.95
C GLY A 116 7.47 -7.52 -1.15
N ALA A 117 7.68 -6.44 -1.90
CA ALA A 117 6.62 -5.47 -2.16
C ALA A 117 5.39 -6.15 -2.79
N THR A 118 4.20 -5.79 -2.31
CA THR A 118 2.94 -6.47 -2.62
C THR A 118 1.80 -5.47 -2.71
N ALA A 119 1.07 -5.46 -3.80
CA ALA A 119 -0.18 -4.71 -3.91
C ALA A 119 -1.37 -5.55 -3.43
N TYR A 120 -2.41 -4.88 -2.93
CA TYR A 120 -3.68 -5.51 -2.55
C TYR A 120 -4.79 -4.87 -3.35
N LEU A 121 -5.60 -5.67 -4.03
CA LEU A 121 -6.76 -5.21 -4.78
C LEU A 121 -8.03 -5.69 -4.06
N TRP A 122 -8.79 -4.75 -3.53
CA TRP A 122 -10.01 -5.01 -2.78
C TRP A 122 -11.24 -4.49 -3.52
N ASP A 123 -12.20 -5.37 -3.77
CA ASP A 123 -13.52 -5.05 -4.30
C ASP A 123 -14.52 -4.88 -3.14
N SER A 124 -14.89 -3.65 -2.84
CA SER A 124 -15.87 -3.34 -1.79
C SER A 124 -17.32 -3.49 -2.24
N GLY A 125 -17.55 -3.76 -3.53
CA GLY A 125 -18.86 -3.71 -4.18
C GLY A 125 -19.26 -2.34 -4.71
N GLU A 126 -18.68 -1.24 -4.19
CA GLU A 126 -18.86 0.12 -4.71
C GLU A 126 -17.61 0.61 -5.44
N HIS A 127 -16.44 0.27 -4.90
CA HIS A 127 -15.13 0.66 -5.42
C HIS A 127 -14.17 -0.51 -5.45
N ARG A 128 -13.25 -0.47 -6.38
CA ARG A 128 -12.09 -1.36 -6.46
C ARG A 128 -10.84 -0.61 -6.03
N PHE A 129 -10.44 -0.82 -4.80
CA PHE A 129 -9.31 -0.17 -4.17
C PHE A 129 -8.00 -0.90 -4.48
N LEU A 130 -7.00 -0.19 -4.96
CA LEU A 130 -5.64 -0.72 -5.13
C LEU A 130 -4.69 -0.10 -4.11
N PHE A 131 -4.19 -0.92 -3.20
CA PHE A 131 -3.19 -0.55 -2.20
C PHE A 131 -1.80 -0.88 -2.75
N THR A 132 -1.00 0.13 -3.06
CA THR A 132 0.28 -0.02 -3.77
C THR A 132 1.52 0.13 -2.88
N GLY A 133 1.34 0.49 -1.60
CA GLY A 133 2.46 0.84 -0.73
C GLY A 133 3.30 1.95 -1.32
N ASP A 134 4.62 1.73 -1.38
CA ASP A 134 5.59 2.65 -1.97
C ASP A 134 5.90 2.35 -3.45
N THR A 135 5.30 1.31 -4.03
CA THR A 135 5.42 1.08 -5.48
C THR A 135 4.86 2.26 -6.27
N ILE A 136 3.74 2.83 -5.82
CA ILE A 136 3.22 4.11 -6.29
C ILE A 136 2.72 4.87 -5.08
N TYR A 137 3.24 6.09 -4.84
CA TYR A 137 2.77 6.98 -3.81
C TYR A 137 2.24 8.30 -4.39
N LEU A 138 1.61 9.15 -3.58
CA LEU A 138 1.05 10.43 -3.99
C LEU A 138 1.95 11.58 -3.51
N ASP A 139 2.49 12.36 -4.45
CA ASP A 139 3.28 13.55 -4.18
C ASP A 139 2.61 14.77 -4.83
N ASP A 140 2.01 15.64 -4.02
CA ASP A 140 1.21 16.78 -4.47
C ASP A 140 0.13 16.43 -5.52
N GLY A 141 -0.47 15.24 -5.36
CA GLY A 141 -1.51 14.70 -6.25
C GLY A 141 -0.99 13.97 -7.49
N GLU A 142 0.32 14.00 -7.73
CA GLU A 142 0.95 13.21 -8.78
C GLU A 142 1.25 11.78 -8.29
N TRP A 143 1.17 10.83 -9.21
CA TRP A 143 1.56 9.44 -8.96
C TRP A 143 3.05 9.27 -9.23
N VAL A 144 3.78 8.82 -8.22
CA VAL A 144 5.24 8.76 -8.25
C VAL A 144 5.71 7.39 -7.79
N ALA A 145 6.78 6.87 -8.42
CA ALA A 145 7.47 5.67 -7.96
C ALA A 145 8.48 6.02 -6.86
N ALA A 146 8.67 5.13 -5.88
CA ALA A 146 9.76 5.23 -4.91
C ALA A 146 10.88 4.25 -5.26
N VAL A 147 11.72 4.61 -6.23
CA VAL A 147 12.85 3.77 -6.66
C VAL A 147 14.09 4.16 -5.84
N LEU A 148 14.47 3.30 -4.90
CA LEU A 148 15.63 3.47 -4.04
C LEU A 148 16.89 2.88 -4.70
N ASP A 149 18.08 3.21 -4.19
CA ASP A 149 19.35 2.59 -4.62
C ASP A 149 19.35 1.06 -4.43
N SER A 150 18.58 0.57 -3.45
CA SER A 150 18.42 -0.86 -3.15
C SER A 150 17.28 -1.54 -3.94
N SER A 151 16.54 -0.78 -4.75
CA SER A 151 15.43 -1.31 -5.54
C SER A 151 15.93 -2.08 -6.75
N ASP A 152 15.22 -3.16 -7.10
CA ASP A 152 15.38 -3.86 -8.37
C ASP A 152 14.53 -3.14 -9.43
N ARG A 153 15.20 -2.36 -10.28
CA ARG A 153 14.53 -1.53 -11.30
C ARG A 153 13.82 -2.35 -12.37
N GLU A 154 14.35 -3.51 -12.74
CA GLU A 154 13.76 -4.38 -13.75
C GLU A 154 12.45 -4.99 -13.22
N ALA A 155 12.50 -5.58 -12.01
CA ALA A 155 11.31 -6.08 -11.33
C ALA A 155 10.30 -4.96 -11.05
N TYR A 156 10.75 -3.74 -10.79
CA TYR A 156 9.87 -2.58 -10.59
C TYR A 156 9.09 -2.24 -11.87
N ILE A 157 9.75 -2.25 -13.02
CA ILE A 157 9.11 -2.02 -14.34
C ILE A 157 8.05 -3.09 -14.61
N GLU A 158 8.38 -4.37 -14.42
CA GLU A 158 7.42 -5.48 -14.58
C GLU A 158 6.21 -5.32 -13.66
N SER A 159 6.44 -4.92 -12.41
CA SER A 159 5.37 -4.67 -11.43
C SER A 159 4.47 -3.50 -11.83
N LEU A 160 5.03 -2.41 -12.35
CA LEU A 160 4.24 -1.28 -12.87
C LEU A 160 3.41 -1.68 -14.11
N GLU A 161 3.97 -2.49 -15.01
CA GLU A 161 3.25 -3.02 -16.18
C GLU A 161 2.06 -3.90 -15.74
N LEU A 162 2.28 -4.77 -14.73
CA LEU A 162 1.23 -5.59 -14.12
C LEU A 162 0.15 -4.71 -13.52
N ILE A 163 0.51 -3.72 -12.69
CA ILE A 163 -0.43 -2.77 -12.07
C ILE A 163 -1.23 -2.02 -13.13
N GLY A 164 -0.59 -1.60 -14.24
CA GLY A 164 -1.25 -0.92 -15.35
C GLY A 164 -2.31 -1.75 -16.08
N GLY A 165 -2.29 -3.07 -15.90
CA GLY A 165 -3.29 -4.01 -16.41
C GLY A 165 -4.44 -4.33 -15.44
N LEU A 166 -4.36 -3.86 -14.19
CA LEU A 166 -5.40 -4.11 -13.20
C LEU A 166 -6.60 -3.17 -13.41
N ASP A 167 -7.78 -3.68 -13.09
CA ASP A 167 -9.01 -2.90 -13.09
C ASP A 167 -9.30 -2.40 -11.67
N PHE A 168 -9.10 -1.11 -11.42
CA PHE A 168 -9.37 -0.41 -10.17
C PHE A 168 -9.79 1.03 -10.44
N ASP A 169 -10.49 1.64 -9.48
CA ASP A 169 -10.95 3.03 -9.57
C ASP A 169 -10.47 3.92 -8.41
N VAL A 170 -9.84 3.33 -7.37
CA VAL A 170 -9.25 4.07 -6.26
C VAL A 170 -7.84 3.55 -5.97
N LEU A 171 -6.84 4.43 -6.11
CA LEU A 171 -5.48 4.16 -5.63
C LEU A 171 -5.34 4.59 -4.17
N VAL A 172 -4.82 3.72 -3.32
CA VAL A 172 -4.55 3.98 -1.90
C VAL A 172 -3.11 3.60 -1.57
N PRO A 173 -2.16 4.51 -1.66
CA PRO A 173 -0.76 4.24 -1.28
C PRO A 173 -0.58 4.24 0.24
N TRP A 174 0.59 3.80 0.69
CA TRP A 174 1.00 3.94 2.09
C TRP A 174 1.28 5.40 2.46
N VAL A 175 1.86 6.16 1.52
CA VAL A 175 2.39 7.51 1.72
C VAL A 175 1.74 8.51 0.76
N ALA A 176 1.43 9.69 1.28
CA ALA A 176 0.96 10.84 0.52
C ALA A 176 1.50 12.15 1.08
N SER A 177 1.54 13.21 0.27
CA SER A 177 1.93 14.56 0.71
C SER A 177 1.03 15.08 1.82
N ALA A 178 1.65 15.77 2.78
CA ALA A 178 0.95 16.39 3.92
C ALA A 178 -0.14 17.36 3.45
N GLY A 179 -1.34 17.24 4.04
CA GLY A 179 -2.46 18.12 3.71
C GLY A 179 -3.13 17.82 2.35
N GLN A 180 -2.69 16.77 1.64
CA GLN A 180 -3.30 16.32 0.41
C GLN A 180 -4.15 15.06 0.65
N PRO A 181 -5.08 14.71 -0.27
CA PRO A 181 -5.80 13.45 -0.20
C PRO A 181 -4.84 12.25 -0.16
N TYR A 182 -5.14 11.28 0.71
CA TYR A 182 -4.36 10.05 0.86
C TYR A 182 -4.76 8.95 -0.15
N HIS A 183 -5.65 9.26 -1.07
CA HIS A 183 -6.11 8.37 -2.13
C HIS A 183 -6.36 9.16 -3.41
N ALA A 184 -6.44 8.47 -4.54
CA ALA A 184 -6.76 9.07 -5.82
C ALA A 184 -7.86 8.27 -6.53
N VAL A 185 -9.01 8.91 -6.73
CA VAL A 185 -10.08 8.35 -7.59
C VAL A 185 -9.66 8.51 -9.04
N THR A 186 -9.88 7.47 -9.84
CA THR A 186 -9.45 7.41 -11.23
C THR A 186 -10.44 6.60 -12.08
N SER A 187 -10.18 6.52 -13.36
CA SER A 187 -10.78 5.52 -14.25
C SER A 187 -9.67 4.61 -14.80
N ALA A 188 -10.00 3.45 -15.33
CA ALA A 188 -9.03 2.53 -15.91
C ALA A 188 -8.11 3.22 -16.93
N GLY A 189 -8.65 4.06 -17.83
CA GLY A 189 -7.86 4.83 -18.77
C GLY A 189 -7.03 5.94 -18.11
N GLY A 190 -7.52 6.54 -17.01
CA GLY A 190 -6.79 7.52 -16.20
C GLY A 190 -5.62 6.89 -15.46
N ALA A 191 -5.84 5.76 -14.82
CA ALA A 191 -4.83 4.98 -14.14
C ALA A 191 -3.71 4.56 -15.11
N ARG A 192 -4.09 3.98 -16.25
CA ARG A 192 -3.14 3.55 -17.27
C ARG A 192 -2.21 4.68 -17.73
N ARG A 193 -2.75 5.85 -18.08
CA ARG A 193 -1.90 6.99 -18.51
C ARG A 193 -0.93 7.44 -17.43
N ARG A 194 -1.34 7.47 -16.16
CA ARG A 194 -0.46 7.84 -15.03
C ARG A 194 0.64 6.81 -14.81
N ILE A 195 0.30 5.53 -14.90
CA ILE A 195 1.27 4.43 -14.77
C ILE A 195 2.25 4.43 -15.95
N ASP A 196 1.79 4.66 -17.17
CA ASP A 196 2.66 4.78 -18.36
C ASP A 196 3.66 5.94 -18.21
N ALA A 197 3.25 7.07 -17.63
CA ALA A 197 4.15 8.19 -17.33
C ALA A 197 5.20 7.84 -16.26
N ILE A 198 4.84 7.06 -15.22
CA ILE A 198 5.80 6.53 -14.25
C ILE A 198 6.78 5.58 -14.95
N LEU A 199 6.28 4.64 -15.75
CA LEU A 199 7.09 3.68 -16.49
C LEU A 199 8.14 4.36 -17.36
N GLU A 200 7.76 5.43 -18.07
CA GLU A 200 8.70 6.21 -18.88
C GLU A 200 9.83 6.81 -18.04
N ARG A 201 9.51 7.38 -16.87
CA ARG A 201 10.51 7.93 -15.93
C ARG A 201 11.45 6.84 -15.41
N VAL A 202 10.88 5.75 -14.89
CA VAL A 202 11.67 4.63 -14.33
C VAL A 202 12.58 4.00 -15.39
N ARG A 203 12.12 3.85 -16.65
CA ARG A 203 12.93 3.34 -17.77
C ARG A 203 14.08 4.26 -18.16
N ARG A 204 13.92 5.58 -17.98
CA ARG A 204 15.02 6.56 -18.17
C ARG A 204 16.02 6.59 -17.01
N GLY A 205 15.83 5.80 -15.98
CA GLY A 205 16.70 5.75 -14.82
C GLY A 205 16.34 6.76 -13.71
N GLU A 206 15.21 7.46 -13.82
CA GLU A 206 14.73 8.36 -12.78
C GLU A 206 14.24 7.57 -11.56
N SER A 207 14.33 8.17 -10.39
CA SER A 207 13.92 7.54 -9.11
C SER A 207 12.55 8.03 -8.62
N ARG A 208 11.94 8.99 -9.36
CA ARG A 208 10.63 9.58 -9.06
C ARG A 208 9.84 9.82 -10.33
#